data_29a56e5177d251f4a944e98caad9841d
#
_entry.id   29a56e5177d251f4a944e98caad9841d
#
_cell.length_a   1.000
_cell.length_b   1.000
_cell.length_c   1.000
_cell.angle_alpha   90.00
_cell.angle_beta   90.00
_cell.angle_gamma   90.00
#
_symmetry.space_group_name_H-M   'P 1'
#
loop_
_entity.id
_entity.type
_entity.pdbx_description
1 polymer ?
#
loop_
_entity_poly.entity_id
_entity_poly.type
_entity_poly.pdbx_seq_one_letter_code
_entity_poly.pdbx_strand_id
1 'polypeptide(L)'
;MQTGIHRQYRTIRLGLPEGTPITVLHIGEQETAVAIGAGADPETVLTLAIGMQSTAARFFLHTPPTPGEIENAIMQVEDEVTRAREMIAGYSTLVTTDESIREIAQIASGQTGSTMQLSIDAVEQIFSLLASYSLGRPASSAGIPGSITFAATLLILREFMHHLKFASIGIRV
;
A
#
# COMPACT_ATOMS: atom_id res chain seq x y z
N MET A 1 -15.76 -6.83 -4.10
CA MET A 1 -14.37 -6.37 -4.29
C MET A 1 -13.81 -6.65 -5.69
N GLN A 2 -13.91 -7.87 -6.26
CA GLN A 2 -13.39 -8.17 -7.61
C GLN A 2 -13.86 -7.18 -8.70
N THR A 3 -15.13 -6.78 -8.69
CA THR A 3 -15.67 -5.81 -9.66
C THR A 3 -15.00 -4.41 -9.54
N GLY A 4 -14.62 -4.01 -8.33
CA GLY A 4 -13.94 -2.73 -8.07
C GLY A 4 -12.53 -2.69 -8.65
N ILE A 5 -11.71 -3.71 -8.36
CA ILE A 5 -10.33 -3.77 -8.83
C ILE A 5 -10.24 -3.93 -10.36
N HIS A 6 -11.17 -4.66 -10.99
CA HIS A 6 -11.24 -4.74 -12.47
C HIS A 6 -11.49 -3.37 -13.09
N ARG A 7 -12.39 -2.57 -12.50
CA ARG A 7 -12.66 -1.20 -12.96
C ARG A 7 -11.44 -0.31 -12.79
N GLN A 8 -10.78 -0.34 -11.64
CA GLN A 8 -9.55 0.42 -11.39
C GLN A 8 -8.47 0.03 -12.41
N TYR A 9 -8.25 -1.27 -12.64
CA TYR A 9 -7.30 -1.76 -13.62
C TYR A 9 -7.57 -1.18 -15.01
N ARG A 10 -8.81 -1.29 -15.50
CA ARG A 10 -9.18 -0.76 -16.84
C ARG A 10 -8.98 0.75 -16.94
N THR A 11 -9.37 1.49 -15.91
CA THR A 11 -9.18 2.95 -15.87
C THR A 11 -7.71 3.32 -15.94
N ILE A 12 -6.87 2.68 -15.14
CA ILE A 12 -5.41 2.90 -15.14
C ILE A 12 -4.81 2.50 -16.49
N ARG A 13 -5.25 1.37 -17.05
CA ARG A 13 -4.76 0.84 -18.34
C ARG A 13 -4.91 1.83 -19.49
N LEU A 14 -6.01 2.59 -19.53
CA LEU A 14 -6.24 3.61 -20.57
C LEU A 14 -5.18 4.71 -20.61
N GLY A 15 -4.52 4.99 -19.50
CA GLY A 15 -3.48 6.01 -19.37
C GLY A 15 -2.04 5.51 -19.53
N LEU A 16 -1.85 4.23 -19.90
CA LEU A 16 -0.52 3.61 -19.99
C LEU A 16 -0.30 2.96 -21.37
N PRO A 17 0.96 2.84 -21.83
CA PRO A 17 1.28 2.19 -23.09
C PRO A 17 0.74 0.76 -23.15
N GLU A 18 0.16 0.40 -24.27
CA GLU A 18 -0.39 -0.94 -24.52
C GLU A 18 0.71 -2.00 -24.43
N GLY A 19 0.38 -3.16 -23.84
CA GLY A 19 1.33 -4.26 -23.68
C GLY A 19 2.32 -4.12 -22.53
N THR A 20 2.33 -2.99 -21.82
CA THR A 20 3.17 -2.82 -20.62
C THR A 20 2.57 -3.58 -19.45
N PRO A 21 3.28 -4.53 -18.80
CA PRO A 21 2.79 -5.21 -17.62
C PRO A 21 2.55 -4.23 -16.47
N ILE A 22 1.37 -4.30 -15.86
CA ILE A 22 1.03 -3.51 -14.68
C ILE A 22 0.52 -4.38 -13.55
N THR A 23 0.78 -3.94 -12.33
CA THR A 23 0.21 -4.46 -11.09
C THR A 23 -0.58 -3.34 -10.44
N VAL A 24 -1.89 -3.49 -10.33
CA VAL A 24 -2.77 -2.52 -9.66
C VAL A 24 -3.02 -2.98 -8.24
N LEU A 25 -2.69 -2.15 -7.28
CA LEU A 25 -2.88 -2.38 -5.84
C LEU A 25 -4.08 -1.59 -5.34
N HIS A 26 -4.95 -2.23 -4.57
CA HIS A 26 -6.02 -1.60 -3.81
C HIS A 26 -6.04 -2.13 -2.37
N ILE A 27 -5.66 -1.28 -1.42
CA ILE A 27 -5.73 -1.58 0.02
C ILE A 27 -7.12 -1.17 0.51
N GLY A 28 -8.02 -2.15 0.57
CA GLY A 28 -9.39 -1.94 1.06
C GLY A 28 -9.48 -1.98 2.58
N GLU A 29 -10.70 -1.85 3.11
CA GLU A 29 -10.95 -1.87 4.54
C GLU A 29 -10.67 -3.24 5.17
N GLN A 30 -11.16 -4.32 4.54
CA GLN A 30 -11.09 -5.68 5.08
C GLN A 30 -10.01 -6.53 4.41
N GLU A 31 -9.75 -6.30 3.15
CA GLU A 31 -8.84 -7.08 2.32
C GLU A 31 -8.14 -6.19 1.28
N THR A 32 -6.99 -6.64 0.80
CA THR A 32 -6.24 -5.99 -0.26
C THR A 32 -6.43 -6.76 -1.57
N ALA A 33 -6.80 -6.05 -2.63
CA ALA A 33 -6.95 -6.62 -3.96
C ALA A 33 -5.76 -6.23 -4.85
N VAL A 34 -5.32 -7.17 -5.67
CA VAL A 34 -4.22 -6.98 -6.63
C VAL A 34 -4.67 -7.49 -8.00
N ALA A 35 -4.60 -6.64 -9.01
CA ALA A 35 -4.89 -7.01 -10.39
C ALA A 35 -3.63 -6.88 -11.26
N ILE A 36 -3.33 -7.92 -12.03
CA ILE A 36 -2.08 -8.05 -12.77
C ILE A 36 -2.40 -8.37 -14.24
N GLY A 37 -1.69 -7.74 -15.16
CA GLY A 37 -1.81 -8.03 -16.59
C GLY A 37 -1.10 -7.02 -17.48
N ALA A 38 -1.11 -7.31 -18.79
CA ALA A 38 -0.56 -6.43 -19.82
C ALA A 38 -1.63 -6.00 -20.84
N GLY A 39 -2.76 -6.70 -20.91
CA GLY A 39 -3.88 -6.43 -21.80
C GLY A 39 -4.88 -5.41 -21.26
N ALA A 40 -6.01 -5.26 -21.96
CA ALA A 40 -7.10 -4.37 -21.57
C ALA A 40 -7.79 -4.78 -20.27
N ASP A 41 -7.83 -6.08 -19.98
CA ASP A 41 -8.36 -6.67 -18.76
C ASP A 41 -7.24 -7.33 -17.94
N PRO A 42 -7.39 -7.44 -16.61
CA PRO A 42 -6.41 -8.15 -15.81
C PRO A 42 -6.42 -9.65 -16.14
N GLU A 43 -5.24 -10.24 -16.23
CA GLU A 43 -5.02 -11.66 -16.45
C GLU A 43 -5.16 -12.45 -15.15
N THR A 44 -4.79 -11.82 -14.04
CA THR A 44 -4.86 -12.41 -12.69
C THR A 44 -5.37 -11.38 -11.69
N VAL A 45 -6.25 -11.83 -10.81
CA VAL A 45 -6.72 -11.03 -9.66
C VAL A 45 -6.53 -11.84 -8.39
N LEU A 46 -5.86 -11.24 -7.42
CA LEU A 46 -5.58 -11.82 -6.10
C LEU A 46 -6.30 -11.02 -5.02
N THR A 47 -6.67 -11.71 -3.96
CA THR A 47 -7.16 -11.09 -2.72
C THR A 47 -6.31 -11.57 -1.55
N LEU A 48 -5.74 -10.61 -0.81
CA LEU A 48 -4.97 -10.86 0.40
C LEU A 48 -5.84 -10.54 1.62
N ALA A 49 -5.81 -11.41 2.63
CA ALA A 49 -6.63 -11.27 3.85
C ALA A 49 -6.06 -10.22 4.82
N ILE A 50 -5.65 -9.08 4.28
CA ILE A 50 -5.12 -7.91 4.98
C ILE A 50 -5.75 -6.64 4.41
N GLY A 51 -6.34 -5.81 5.25
CA GLY A 51 -6.92 -4.53 4.88
C GLY A 51 -6.64 -3.49 5.96
N MET A 52 -6.87 -2.21 5.67
CA MET A 52 -6.51 -1.14 6.61
C MET A 52 -7.27 -1.22 7.93
N GLN A 53 -8.54 -1.57 7.91
CA GLN A 53 -9.35 -1.70 9.13
C GLN A 53 -9.17 -3.07 9.79
N SER A 54 -9.17 -4.16 9.03
CA SER A 54 -9.00 -5.51 9.58
C SER A 54 -7.64 -5.69 10.24
N THR A 55 -6.57 -5.18 9.65
CA THR A 55 -5.22 -5.22 10.23
C THR A 55 -5.14 -4.33 11.47
N ALA A 56 -5.66 -3.10 11.40
CA ALA A 56 -5.69 -2.20 12.56
C ALA A 56 -6.49 -2.80 13.72
N ALA A 57 -7.70 -3.29 13.47
CA ALA A 57 -8.56 -3.88 14.50
C ALA A 57 -7.95 -5.13 15.16
N ARG A 58 -7.20 -5.91 14.39
CA ARG A 58 -6.59 -7.16 14.88
C ARG A 58 -5.34 -6.92 15.71
N PHE A 59 -4.50 -5.95 15.34
CA PHE A 59 -3.15 -5.81 15.92
C PHE A 59 -2.94 -4.55 16.72
N PHE A 60 -3.64 -3.43 16.44
CA PHE A 60 -3.39 -2.13 17.03
C PHE A 60 -4.41 -1.81 18.14
N LEU A 61 -4.09 -2.22 19.36
CA LEU A 61 -4.93 -1.94 20.55
C LEU A 61 -4.66 -0.55 21.12
N HIS A 62 -3.52 0.05 20.79
CA HIS A 62 -3.09 1.36 21.26
C HIS A 62 -3.01 2.38 20.12
N THR A 63 -3.10 3.64 20.47
CA THR A 63 -2.92 4.78 19.56
C THR A 63 -1.89 5.74 20.16
N PRO A 64 -0.68 5.83 19.61
CA PRO A 64 -0.14 5.04 18.49
C PRO A 64 0.00 3.55 18.82
N PRO A 65 0.07 2.68 17.81
CA PRO A 65 0.36 1.27 18.05
C PRO A 65 1.75 1.11 18.69
N THR A 66 1.88 0.17 19.62
CA THR A 66 3.16 -0.13 20.27
C THR A 66 4.13 -0.81 19.31
N PRO A 67 5.46 -0.79 19.56
CA PRO A 67 6.42 -1.50 18.72
C PRO A 67 6.09 -3.00 18.57
N GLY A 68 5.67 -3.67 19.63
CA GLY A 68 5.29 -5.09 19.59
C GLY A 68 4.03 -5.33 18.74
N GLU A 69 3.07 -4.43 18.75
CA GLU A 69 1.88 -4.49 17.89
C GLU A 69 2.26 -4.33 16.42
N ILE A 70 3.18 -3.41 16.10
CA ILE A 70 3.70 -3.22 14.75
C ILE A 70 4.43 -4.47 14.28
N GLU A 71 5.30 -5.06 15.08
CA GLU A 71 6.03 -6.29 14.74
C GLU A 71 5.08 -7.47 14.46
N ASN A 72 4.06 -7.67 15.29
CA ASN A 72 3.05 -8.71 15.08
C ASN A 72 2.26 -8.49 13.78
N ALA A 73 1.92 -7.24 13.46
CA ALA A 73 1.24 -6.90 12.22
C ALA A 73 2.13 -7.15 11.00
N ILE A 74 3.42 -6.79 11.06
CA ILE A 74 4.41 -7.06 10.00
C ILE A 74 4.43 -8.54 9.66
N MET A 75 4.55 -9.42 10.64
CA MET A 75 4.61 -10.87 10.42
C MET A 75 3.40 -11.39 9.63
N GLN A 76 2.19 -10.97 10.01
CA GLN A 76 0.96 -11.39 9.31
C GLN A 76 0.89 -10.82 7.89
N VAL A 77 1.26 -9.55 7.72
CA VAL A 77 1.23 -8.90 6.40
C VAL A 77 2.28 -9.52 5.47
N GLU A 78 3.48 -9.78 5.97
CA GLU A 78 4.55 -10.46 5.23
C GLU A 78 4.12 -11.84 4.73
N ASP A 79 3.47 -12.65 5.58
CA ASP A 79 2.96 -13.97 5.20
C ASP A 79 1.95 -13.87 4.04
N GLU A 80 1.00 -12.93 4.12
CA GLU A 80 0.01 -12.71 3.06
C GLU A 80 0.65 -12.23 1.75
N VAL A 81 1.57 -11.26 1.83
CA VAL A 81 2.26 -10.67 0.67
C VAL A 81 3.16 -11.70 -0.02
N THR A 82 3.86 -12.51 0.76
CA THR A 82 4.77 -13.55 0.21
C THR A 82 4.01 -14.57 -0.64
N ARG A 83 2.77 -14.90 -0.30
CA ARG A 83 1.92 -15.77 -1.12
C ARG A 83 1.63 -15.20 -2.51
N ALA A 84 1.61 -13.88 -2.68
CA ALA A 84 1.38 -13.22 -3.96
C ALA A 84 2.63 -13.19 -4.86
N ARG A 85 3.83 -13.43 -4.31
CA ARG A 85 5.10 -13.26 -5.01
C ARG A 85 5.20 -14.04 -6.33
N GLU A 86 4.75 -15.29 -6.34
CA GLU A 86 4.85 -16.15 -7.52
C GLU A 86 3.96 -15.71 -8.67
N MET A 87 2.93 -14.91 -8.38
CA MET A 87 1.93 -14.47 -9.35
C MET A 87 2.22 -13.07 -9.91
N ILE A 88 3.15 -12.33 -9.30
CA ILE A 88 3.50 -10.95 -9.70
C ILE A 88 4.80 -10.95 -10.48
N ALA A 89 4.74 -10.51 -11.74
CA ALA A 89 5.92 -10.34 -12.56
C ALA A 89 6.80 -9.19 -12.02
N GLY A 90 8.06 -9.48 -11.70
CA GLY A 90 9.00 -8.53 -11.08
C GLY A 90 9.37 -7.31 -11.93
N TYR A 91 8.94 -7.26 -13.19
CA TYR A 91 9.15 -6.14 -14.13
C TYR A 91 7.86 -5.34 -14.40
N SER A 92 6.76 -5.63 -13.70
CA SER A 92 5.52 -4.87 -13.87
C SER A 92 5.59 -3.51 -13.17
N THR A 93 4.86 -2.53 -13.68
CA THR A 93 4.71 -1.21 -13.05
C THR A 93 3.62 -1.28 -11.99
N LEU A 94 3.96 -0.93 -10.75
CA LEU A 94 3.00 -0.86 -9.64
C LEU A 94 2.24 0.46 -9.68
N VAL A 95 0.90 0.39 -9.65
CA VAL A 95 0.01 1.56 -9.76
C VAL A 95 -1.19 1.41 -8.82
N THR A 96 -1.71 2.53 -8.35
CA THR A 96 -2.92 2.59 -7.53
C THR A 96 -3.76 3.84 -7.83
N THR A 97 -5.04 3.79 -7.43
CA THR A 97 -5.94 4.96 -7.34
C THR A 97 -6.38 5.23 -5.89
N ASP A 98 -5.75 4.59 -4.91
CA ASP A 98 -6.16 4.70 -3.51
C ASP A 98 -5.82 6.06 -2.92
N GLU A 99 -6.84 6.71 -2.35
CA GLU A 99 -6.68 7.99 -1.66
C GLU A 99 -5.80 7.87 -0.41
N SER A 100 -5.88 6.74 0.30
CA SER A 100 -5.04 6.47 1.48
C SER A 100 -3.54 6.39 1.13
N ILE A 101 -3.20 5.83 -0.04
CA ILE A 101 -1.81 5.81 -0.53
C ILE A 101 -1.41 7.19 -1.05
N ARG A 102 -2.34 7.92 -1.66
CA ARG A 102 -2.12 9.32 -2.04
C ARG A 102 -1.78 10.20 -0.84
N GLU A 103 -2.48 10.04 0.28
CA GLU A 103 -2.17 10.76 1.52
C GLU A 103 -0.73 10.51 1.96
N ILE A 104 -0.26 9.25 1.93
CA ILE A 104 1.15 8.91 2.24
C ILE A 104 2.11 9.64 1.29
N ALA A 105 1.82 9.66 -0.01
CA ALA A 105 2.66 10.34 -0.99
C ALA A 105 2.68 11.86 -0.80
N GLN A 106 1.57 12.47 -0.42
CA GLN A 106 1.49 13.91 -0.11
C GLN A 106 2.32 14.25 1.13
N ILE A 107 2.27 13.42 2.17
CA ILE A 107 3.10 13.59 3.37
C ILE A 107 4.59 13.48 3.01
N ALA A 108 4.96 12.50 2.20
CA ALA A 108 6.35 12.26 1.82
C ALA A 108 6.94 13.37 0.94
N SER A 109 6.17 13.92 0.01
CA SER A 109 6.66 14.90 -0.99
C SER A 109 6.30 16.36 -0.66
N GLY A 110 5.31 16.59 0.19
CA GLY A 110 4.71 17.92 0.39
C GLY A 110 3.96 18.46 -0.84
N GLN A 111 3.74 17.65 -1.86
CA GLN A 111 3.13 18.05 -3.13
C GLN A 111 1.75 17.42 -3.30
N THR A 112 0.91 18.08 -4.07
CA THR A 112 -0.40 17.61 -4.48
C THR A 112 -0.47 17.57 -6.01
N GLY A 113 -1.08 16.53 -6.59
CA GLY A 113 -1.21 16.39 -8.02
C GLY A 113 -2.12 15.25 -8.43
N SER A 114 -2.58 15.27 -9.68
CA SER A 114 -3.41 14.21 -10.27
C SER A 114 -2.62 12.92 -10.53
N THR A 115 -1.31 13.06 -10.70
CA THR A 115 -0.39 11.94 -10.87
C THR A 115 0.80 12.15 -9.94
N MET A 116 1.09 11.17 -9.11
CA MET A 116 2.21 11.20 -8.16
C MET A 116 2.98 9.89 -8.26
N GLN A 117 4.22 9.90 -7.78
CA GLN A 117 5.04 8.72 -7.63
C GLN A 117 5.63 8.69 -6.22
N LEU A 118 5.57 7.54 -5.57
CA LEU A 118 6.08 7.32 -4.23
C LEU A 118 7.12 6.21 -4.28
N SER A 119 8.37 6.53 -3.91
CA SER A 119 9.45 5.55 -3.85
C SER A 119 9.38 4.70 -2.58
N ILE A 120 9.97 3.51 -2.61
CA ILE A 120 10.12 2.68 -1.41
C ILE A 120 10.93 3.41 -0.33
N ASP A 121 11.95 4.17 -0.69
CA ASP A 121 12.75 4.95 0.27
C ASP A 121 11.89 6.00 1.00
N ALA A 122 10.97 6.65 0.28
CA ALA A 122 10.05 7.60 0.89
C ALA A 122 9.04 6.89 1.82
N VAL A 123 8.54 5.72 1.45
CA VAL A 123 7.70 4.88 2.32
C VAL A 123 8.46 4.49 3.60
N GLU A 124 9.72 4.07 3.49
CA GLU A 124 10.57 3.74 4.64
C GLU A 124 10.81 4.94 5.55
N GLN A 125 10.96 6.14 5.00
CA GLN A 125 11.09 7.36 5.80
C GLN A 125 9.82 7.65 6.61
N ILE A 126 8.62 7.54 5.99
CA ILE A 126 7.35 7.71 6.69
C ILE A 126 7.17 6.62 7.75
N PHE A 127 7.55 5.38 7.45
CA PHE A 127 7.51 4.27 8.42
C PHE A 127 8.43 4.52 9.62
N SER A 128 9.60 5.13 9.41
CA SER A 128 10.51 5.53 10.49
C SER A 128 9.89 6.59 11.42
N LEU A 129 9.06 7.50 10.87
CA LEU A 129 8.28 8.45 11.68
C LEU A 129 7.22 7.74 12.52
N LEU A 130 6.53 6.75 11.95
CA LEU A 130 5.58 5.91 12.69
C LEU A 130 6.27 5.15 13.83
N ALA A 131 7.44 4.56 13.58
CA ALA A 131 8.22 3.87 14.60
C ALA A 131 8.66 4.82 15.74
N SER A 132 9.07 6.04 15.41
CA SER A 132 9.40 7.07 16.40
C SER A 132 8.19 7.50 17.23
N TYR A 133 7.02 7.65 16.59
CA TYR A 133 5.76 7.96 17.26
C TYR A 133 5.35 6.82 18.20
N SER A 134 5.48 5.58 17.77
CA SER A 134 5.26 4.37 18.56
C SER A 134 6.16 4.31 19.82
N LEU A 135 7.37 4.86 19.75
CA LEU A 135 8.31 4.94 20.87
C LEU A 135 8.07 6.16 21.79
N GLY A 136 6.99 6.91 21.59
CA GLY A 136 6.59 8.00 22.46
C GLY A 136 6.92 9.40 21.96
N ARG A 137 7.37 9.58 20.72
CA ARG A 137 7.52 10.91 20.12
C ARG A 137 6.14 11.58 20.01
N PRO A 138 5.96 12.85 20.40
CA PRO A 138 4.67 13.50 20.30
C PRO A 138 4.11 13.52 18.87
N ALA A 139 2.81 13.28 18.71
CA ALA A 139 2.12 13.28 17.42
C ALA A 139 2.33 14.60 16.65
N SER A 140 2.32 15.74 17.34
CA SER A 140 2.57 17.06 16.76
C SER A 140 3.94 17.21 16.10
N SER A 141 4.94 16.43 16.51
CA SER A 141 6.29 16.42 15.96
C SER A 141 6.59 15.23 15.05
N ALA A 142 5.66 14.26 14.99
CA ALA A 142 5.81 13.09 14.11
C ALA A 142 5.55 13.43 12.64
N GLY A 143 4.70 14.43 12.36
CA GLY A 143 4.38 14.86 10.97
C GLY A 143 3.51 13.87 10.19
N ILE A 144 2.88 12.91 10.87
CA ILE A 144 2.00 11.89 10.29
C ILE A 144 0.65 11.85 11.02
N PRO A 145 -0.43 11.37 10.36
CA PRO A 145 -1.70 11.13 11.02
C PRO A 145 -1.57 10.15 12.20
N GLY A 146 -2.30 10.43 13.28
CA GLY A 146 -2.33 9.58 14.48
C GLY A 146 -3.27 8.38 14.37
N SER A 147 -3.90 8.12 13.22
CA SER A 147 -4.88 7.04 13.08
C SER A 147 -4.23 5.67 12.92
N ILE A 148 -4.83 4.65 13.53
CA ILE A 148 -4.38 3.26 13.40
C ILE A 148 -4.60 2.71 11.99
N THR A 149 -5.59 3.21 11.24
CA THR A 149 -5.83 2.84 9.85
C THR A 149 -4.76 3.39 8.93
N PHE A 150 -4.25 4.61 9.17
CA PHE A 150 -3.07 5.13 8.47
C PHE A 150 -1.85 4.24 8.72
N ALA A 151 -1.60 3.87 9.98
CA ALA A 151 -0.50 2.99 10.34
C ALA A 151 -0.60 1.62 9.64
N ALA A 152 -1.80 1.04 9.57
CA ALA A 152 -2.05 -0.22 8.87
C ALA A 152 -1.84 -0.10 7.35
N THR A 153 -2.34 0.97 6.73
CA THR A 153 -2.15 1.22 5.29
C THR A 153 -0.66 1.35 4.95
N LEU A 154 0.05 2.16 5.72
CA LEU A 154 1.49 2.37 5.54
C LEU A 154 2.28 1.06 5.67
N LEU A 155 1.95 0.24 6.67
CA LEU A 155 2.58 -1.05 6.90
C LEU A 155 2.31 -2.02 5.74
N ILE A 156 1.05 -2.15 5.30
CA ILE A 156 0.69 -3.02 4.17
C ILE A 156 1.42 -2.58 2.91
N LEU A 157 1.42 -1.28 2.60
CA LEU A 157 2.12 -0.73 1.42
C LEU A 157 3.62 -1.02 1.47
N ARG A 158 4.25 -0.78 2.63
CA ARG A 158 5.68 -1.02 2.84
C ARG A 158 6.04 -2.48 2.60
N GLU A 159 5.35 -3.42 3.25
CA GLU A 159 5.63 -4.84 3.10
C GLU A 159 5.36 -5.32 1.67
N PHE A 160 4.31 -4.83 1.03
CA PHE A 160 4.00 -5.15 -0.36
C PHE A 160 5.13 -4.71 -1.30
N MET A 161 5.58 -3.46 -1.21
CA MET A 161 6.65 -2.96 -2.06
C MET A 161 7.98 -3.64 -1.77
N HIS A 162 8.32 -3.84 -0.49
CA HIS A 162 9.58 -4.42 -0.07
C HIS A 162 9.73 -5.88 -0.49
N HIS A 163 8.75 -6.73 -0.15
CA HIS A 163 8.81 -8.16 -0.43
C HIS A 163 8.62 -8.51 -1.91
N LEU A 164 7.87 -7.71 -2.66
CA LEU A 164 7.64 -7.91 -4.10
C LEU A 164 8.63 -7.11 -4.96
N LYS A 165 9.61 -6.42 -4.34
CA LYS A 165 10.70 -5.71 -5.02
C LYS A 165 10.25 -4.57 -5.93
N PHE A 166 9.19 -3.87 -5.55
CA PHE A 166 8.79 -2.65 -6.23
C PHE A 166 9.58 -1.44 -5.71
N ALA A 167 10.30 -0.77 -6.59
CA ALA A 167 11.07 0.43 -6.23
C ALA A 167 10.19 1.66 -6.03
N SER A 168 9.01 1.70 -6.67
CA SER A 168 8.06 2.80 -6.55
C SER A 168 6.63 2.36 -6.90
N ILE A 169 5.67 3.17 -6.48
CA ILE A 169 4.26 3.05 -6.86
C ILE A 169 3.77 4.35 -7.50
N GLY A 170 3.13 4.23 -8.66
CA GLY A 170 2.45 5.33 -9.32
C GLY A 170 1.04 5.52 -8.76
N ILE A 171 0.66 6.77 -8.43
CA ILE A 171 -0.67 7.11 -7.93
C ILE A 171 -1.38 7.92 -9.02
N ARG A 172 -2.57 7.49 -9.38
CA ARG A 172 -3.41 8.10 -10.43
C ARG A 172 -4.75 8.56 -9.84
N VAL A 173 -5.35 9.60 -10.42
CA VAL A 173 -6.73 10.04 -10.09
C VAL A 173 -7.65 9.62 -11.21
#